data_82a3707c316c136eb880877b936de6d4
#
_entry.id   82a3707c316c136eb880877b936de6d4
#
_cell.length_a   1.000
_cell.length_b   1.000
_cell.length_c   1.000
_cell.angle_alpha   90.00
_cell.angle_beta   90.00
_cell.angle_gamma   90.00
#
_symmetry.space_group_name_H-M   'P 1'
#
loop_
_entity.id
_entity.type
_entity.pdbx_description
1 polymer ?
#
loop_
_entity_poly.entity_id
_entity_poly.type
_entity_poly.pdbx_seq_one_letter_code
_entity_poly.pdbx_strand_id
1 'polypeptide(L)'
;MKEGFTANLETETRKNTDFRRVLYTGKFSQLVLMRLKPGEEIGDETHDDVDQFFRFEEGQGVVVIDGVKHAVKDGSGVVVPSGTKHNVINTSKVADLKLYTIYSPPEHQDKVVRKTKQEAITKEEHFDGKTTD
;
A
#
# COMPACT_ATOMS: atom_id res chain seq x y z
N MET A 1 26.95 3.98 6.19
CA MET A 1 26.48 4.97 5.20
C MET A 1 25.06 4.61 4.75
N LYS A 2 24.21 5.61 4.64
CA LYS A 2 22.85 5.41 4.15
C LYS A 2 22.84 5.62 2.64
N GLU A 3 22.44 4.63 1.90
CA GLU A 3 22.44 4.66 0.44
C GLU A 3 21.14 5.16 -0.17
N GLY A 4 20.05 5.07 0.58
CA GLY A 4 18.73 5.38 0.06
C GLY A 4 18.20 4.28 -0.85
N PHE A 5 17.19 4.62 -1.65
CA PHE A 5 16.56 3.65 -2.55
C PHE A 5 16.09 4.36 -3.82
N THR A 6 16.34 3.73 -4.95
CA THR A 6 15.84 4.22 -6.23
C THR A 6 15.38 3.04 -7.09
N ALA A 7 14.27 3.23 -7.80
CA ALA A 7 13.73 2.24 -8.72
C ALA A 7 12.77 2.92 -9.69
N ASN A 8 12.47 2.24 -10.80
CA ASN A 8 11.34 2.63 -11.62
C ASN A 8 10.08 2.08 -10.96
N LEU A 9 9.37 2.93 -10.23
CA LEU A 9 8.23 2.48 -9.42
C LEU A 9 7.06 1.96 -10.26
N GLU A 10 6.83 2.54 -11.44
CA GLU A 10 5.79 2.01 -12.32
C GLU A 10 6.10 0.56 -12.71
N THR A 11 7.34 0.29 -13.14
CA THR A 11 7.77 -1.05 -13.51
C THR A 11 7.66 -2.02 -12.35
N GLU A 12 8.19 -1.65 -11.19
CA GLU A 12 8.18 -2.51 -10.01
C GLU A 12 6.75 -2.80 -9.55
N THR A 13 5.88 -1.79 -9.57
CA THR A 13 4.49 -1.94 -9.18
C THR A 13 3.74 -2.85 -10.13
N ARG A 14 3.92 -2.68 -11.45
CA ARG A 14 3.24 -3.49 -12.46
C ARG A 14 3.71 -4.95 -12.44
N LYS A 15 4.95 -5.21 -12.06
CA LYS A 15 5.51 -6.56 -11.93
C LYS A 15 5.11 -7.26 -10.65
N ASN A 16 4.73 -6.50 -9.62
CA ASN A 16 4.44 -7.07 -8.31
C ASN A 16 3.19 -7.95 -8.33
N THR A 17 3.31 -9.15 -7.77
CA THR A 17 2.21 -10.10 -7.61
C THR A 17 1.92 -10.41 -6.15
N ASP A 18 2.63 -9.78 -5.22
CA ASP A 18 2.40 -9.98 -3.78
C ASP A 18 1.31 -9.04 -3.29
N PHE A 19 0.52 -9.50 -2.34
CA PHE A 19 -0.47 -8.63 -1.71
C PHE A 19 0.21 -7.42 -1.08
N ARG A 20 1.32 -7.65 -0.35
CA ARG A 20 2.12 -6.57 0.27
C ARG A 20 3.60 -6.91 0.16
N ARG A 21 4.39 -5.94 -0.27
CA ARG A 21 5.85 -6.09 -0.36
C ARG A 21 6.52 -4.78 0.04
N VAL A 22 7.17 -4.77 1.20
CA VAL A 22 7.91 -3.60 1.67
C VAL A 22 9.21 -3.48 0.90
N LEU A 23 9.41 -2.34 0.23
CA LEU A 23 10.63 -2.08 -0.56
C LEU A 23 11.69 -1.34 0.24
N TYR A 24 11.30 -0.33 0.98
CA TYR A 24 12.25 0.50 1.72
C TYR A 24 11.59 1.13 2.93
N THR A 25 12.30 1.07 4.06
CA THR A 25 11.83 1.66 5.32
C THR A 25 12.84 2.71 5.78
N GLY A 26 12.43 3.97 5.72
CA GLY A 26 13.17 5.08 6.31
C GLY A 26 12.67 5.37 7.72
N LYS A 27 13.25 6.38 8.34
CA LYS A 27 12.83 6.79 9.68
C LYS A 27 11.42 7.40 9.68
N PHE A 28 11.08 8.16 8.64
CA PHE A 28 9.84 8.94 8.57
C PHE A 28 8.90 8.52 7.45
N SER A 29 9.27 7.53 6.64
CA SER A 29 8.41 7.04 5.57
C SER A 29 8.78 5.62 5.19
N GLN A 30 7.83 4.91 4.57
CA GLN A 30 8.01 3.54 4.14
C GLN A 30 7.31 3.32 2.81
N LEU A 31 8.03 2.75 1.85
CA LEU A 31 7.54 2.49 0.50
C LEU A 31 7.14 1.02 0.38
N VAL A 32 5.90 0.77 -0.04
CA VAL A 32 5.30 -0.57 -0.07
C VAL A 32 4.56 -0.79 -1.38
N LEU A 33 4.76 -1.94 -2.02
CA LEU A 33 3.99 -2.36 -3.17
C LEU A 33 2.81 -3.21 -2.72
N MET A 34 1.67 -3.08 -3.41
CA MET A 34 0.50 -3.91 -3.16
C MET A 34 -0.18 -4.33 -4.47
N ARG A 35 -0.79 -5.50 -4.43
CA ARG A 35 -1.63 -6.01 -5.51
C ARG A 35 -2.92 -6.55 -4.91
N LEU A 36 -4.04 -6.11 -5.43
CA LEU A 36 -5.35 -6.63 -5.09
C LEU A 36 -5.88 -7.43 -6.26
N LYS A 37 -6.29 -8.67 -6.00
CA LYS A 37 -6.94 -9.52 -7.00
C LYS A 37 -8.31 -8.94 -7.39
N PRO A 38 -8.91 -9.39 -8.52
CA PRO A 38 -10.26 -8.95 -8.87
C PRO A 38 -11.25 -9.09 -7.71
N GLY A 39 -11.96 -8.01 -7.40
CA GLY A 39 -12.94 -7.97 -6.33
C GLY A 39 -12.40 -7.91 -4.92
N GLU A 40 -11.08 -7.97 -4.75
CA GLU A 40 -10.46 -7.95 -3.42
C GLU A 40 -10.36 -6.53 -2.89
N GLU A 41 -10.40 -6.38 -1.58
CA GLU A 41 -10.21 -5.09 -0.91
C GLU A 41 -9.18 -5.24 0.21
N ILE A 42 -8.56 -4.12 0.58
CA ILE A 42 -7.62 -4.12 1.73
C ILE A 42 -8.41 -4.37 3.01
N GLY A 43 -9.57 -3.76 3.14
CA GLY A 43 -10.40 -3.76 4.33
C GLY A 43 -10.38 -2.38 4.99
N ASP A 44 -11.38 -2.12 5.85
CA ASP A 44 -11.42 -0.85 6.56
C ASP A 44 -10.25 -0.73 7.53
N GLU A 45 -9.53 0.36 7.46
CA GLU A 45 -8.38 0.65 8.32
C GLU A 45 -8.42 2.09 8.81
N THR A 46 -7.89 2.31 10.01
CA THR A 46 -7.64 3.64 10.55
C THR A 46 -6.25 3.64 11.15
N HIS A 47 -5.38 4.50 10.64
CA HIS A 47 -4.03 4.67 11.17
C HIS A 47 -3.97 6.01 11.90
N ASP A 48 -3.96 5.99 13.24
CA ASP A 48 -4.06 7.21 14.03
C ASP A 48 -2.83 8.11 13.90
N ASP A 49 -1.66 7.52 13.71
CA ASP A 49 -0.38 8.24 13.72
C ASP A 49 0.34 8.21 12.39
N VAL A 50 -0.34 7.83 11.30
CA VAL A 50 0.28 7.64 9.99
C VAL A 50 -0.54 8.34 8.92
N ASP A 51 0.11 9.22 8.15
CA ASP A 51 -0.43 9.67 6.89
C ASP A 51 -0.09 8.63 5.83
N GLN A 52 -0.98 8.41 4.88
CA GLN A 52 -0.77 7.40 3.85
C GLN A 52 -1.04 7.99 2.48
N PHE A 53 -0.11 7.73 1.54
CA PHE A 53 -0.25 8.11 0.14
C PHE A 53 -0.38 6.84 -0.70
N PHE A 54 -1.34 6.81 -1.61
CA PHE A 54 -1.52 5.74 -2.60
C PHE A 54 -1.31 6.27 -4.00
N ARG A 55 -0.54 5.56 -4.81
CA ARG A 55 -0.44 5.78 -6.25
C ARG A 55 -0.85 4.51 -6.98
N PHE A 56 -1.82 4.63 -7.89
CA PHE A 56 -2.33 3.50 -8.67
C PHE A 56 -1.64 3.47 -10.02
N GLU A 57 -0.97 2.37 -10.34
CA GLU A 57 -0.23 2.23 -11.60
C GLU A 57 -0.97 1.38 -12.62
N GLU A 58 -1.83 0.45 -12.18
CA GLU A 58 -2.55 -0.44 -13.09
C GLU A 58 -3.89 -0.85 -12.50
N GLY A 59 -4.94 -0.77 -13.32
CA GLY A 59 -6.26 -1.21 -12.94
C GLY A 59 -7.21 -0.09 -12.59
N GLN A 60 -8.33 -0.45 -11.98
CA GLN A 60 -9.33 0.53 -11.53
C GLN A 60 -9.94 0.09 -10.21
N GLY A 61 -10.32 1.05 -9.41
CA GLY A 61 -10.89 0.76 -8.11
C GLY A 61 -11.56 1.96 -7.49
N VAL A 62 -11.83 1.83 -6.20
CA VAL A 62 -12.43 2.88 -5.37
C VAL A 62 -11.64 2.97 -4.07
N VAL A 63 -11.30 4.18 -3.66
CA VAL A 63 -10.80 4.44 -2.32
C VAL A 63 -11.91 5.13 -1.54
N VAL A 64 -12.28 4.55 -0.40
CA VAL A 64 -13.29 5.12 0.48
C VAL A 64 -12.54 5.83 1.60
N ILE A 65 -12.78 7.13 1.77
CA ILE A 65 -12.16 7.93 2.82
C ILE A 65 -13.27 8.59 3.62
N ASP A 66 -13.38 8.20 4.88
CA ASP A 66 -14.40 8.72 5.80
C ASP A 66 -15.80 8.68 5.18
N GLY A 67 -16.12 7.55 4.55
CA GLY A 67 -17.42 7.31 3.89
C GLY A 67 -17.55 7.87 2.49
N VAL A 68 -16.59 8.68 2.01
CA VAL A 68 -16.64 9.28 0.67
C VAL A 68 -15.89 8.38 -0.32
N LYS A 69 -16.53 8.02 -1.42
CA LYS A 69 -15.96 7.15 -2.45
C LYS A 69 -15.25 7.97 -3.52
N HIS A 70 -14.02 7.60 -3.82
CA HIS A 70 -13.21 8.21 -4.86
C HIS A 70 -12.81 7.15 -5.89
N ALA A 71 -13.22 7.32 -7.14
CA ALA A 71 -12.81 6.42 -8.21
C ALA A 71 -11.34 6.64 -8.55
N VAL A 72 -10.60 5.55 -8.71
CA VAL A 72 -9.17 5.59 -9.05
C VAL A 72 -8.86 4.67 -10.23
N LYS A 73 -7.82 5.01 -10.96
CA LYS A 73 -7.33 4.26 -12.12
C LYS A 73 -5.84 4.54 -12.30
N ASP A 74 -5.26 4.05 -13.40
CA ASP A 74 -3.85 4.30 -13.75
C ASP A 74 -3.52 5.78 -13.59
N GLY A 75 -2.52 6.10 -12.81
CA GLY A 75 -2.05 7.47 -12.59
C GLY A 75 -2.72 8.21 -11.45
N SER A 76 -3.76 7.65 -10.82
CA SER A 76 -4.42 8.30 -9.67
C SER A 76 -3.51 8.32 -8.45
N GLY A 77 -3.53 9.44 -7.73
CA GLY A 77 -2.88 9.57 -6.43
C GLY A 77 -3.90 9.94 -5.36
N VAL A 78 -3.75 9.40 -4.18
CA VAL A 78 -4.68 9.63 -3.05
C VAL A 78 -3.89 9.84 -1.79
N VAL A 79 -4.22 10.89 -1.04
CA VAL A 79 -3.66 11.12 0.29
C VAL A 79 -4.74 10.84 1.33
N VAL A 80 -4.43 9.97 2.26
CA VAL A 80 -5.31 9.67 3.40
C VAL A 80 -4.65 10.24 4.65
N PRO A 81 -5.24 11.28 5.26
CA PRO A 81 -4.67 11.85 6.48
C PRO A 81 -4.85 10.90 7.66
N SER A 82 -3.92 10.99 8.63
CA SER A 82 -3.97 10.18 9.84
C SER A 82 -5.30 10.32 10.55
N GLY A 83 -5.72 9.23 11.21
CA GLY A 83 -6.97 9.21 11.98
C GLY A 83 -8.23 9.06 11.12
N THR A 84 -8.10 8.87 9.83
CA THR A 84 -9.24 8.78 8.90
C THR A 84 -9.49 7.32 8.50
N LYS A 85 -10.73 6.87 8.67
CA LYS A 85 -11.13 5.53 8.25
C LYS A 85 -11.12 5.44 6.72
N HIS A 86 -10.47 4.44 6.18
CA HIS A 86 -10.35 4.27 4.72
C HIS A 86 -10.30 2.81 4.31
N ASN A 87 -10.58 2.57 3.02
CA ASN A 87 -10.48 1.26 2.40
C ASN A 87 -10.13 1.43 0.92
N VAL A 88 -9.42 0.46 0.36
CA VAL A 88 -9.09 0.40 -1.06
C VAL A 88 -9.73 -0.87 -1.63
N ILE A 89 -10.52 -0.71 -2.69
CA ILE A 89 -11.32 -1.79 -3.27
C ILE A 89 -10.99 -1.93 -4.76
N ASN A 90 -10.64 -3.14 -5.17
CA ASN A 90 -10.53 -3.45 -6.60
C ASN A 90 -11.94 -3.74 -7.12
N THR A 91 -12.47 -2.84 -7.95
CA THR A 91 -13.82 -2.96 -8.47
C THR A 91 -13.90 -3.78 -9.76
N SER A 92 -12.77 -4.15 -10.36
CA SER A 92 -12.74 -5.01 -11.53
C SER A 92 -13.03 -6.47 -11.13
N LYS A 93 -13.73 -7.18 -11.98
CA LYS A 93 -13.99 -8.61 -11.78
C LYS A 93 -13.00 -9.49 -12.53
N VAL A 94 -12.12 -8.88 -13.33
CA VAL A 94 -11.24 -9.63 -14.24
C VAL A 94 -9.76 -9.22 -14.16
N ALA A 95 -9.46 -8.03 -13.65
CA ALA A 95 -8.10 -7.50 -13.65
C ALA A 95 -7.62 -7.14 -12.24
N ASP A 96 -6.32 -7.26 -12.02
CA ASP A 96 -5.67 -6.85 -10.77
C ASP A 96 -5.65 -5.33 -10.65
N LEU A 97 -5.62 -4.85 -9.40
CA LEU A 97 -5.33 -3.46 -9.06
C LEU A 97 -3.95 -3.42 -8.45
N LYS A 98 -3.03 -2.69 -9.06
CA LYS A 98 -1.65 -2.60 -8.62
C LYS A 98 -1.28 -1.17 -8.25
N LEU A 99 -0.68 -1.03 -7.08
CA LEU A 99 -0.42 0.27 -6.49
C LEU A 99 0.84 0.22 -5.64
N TYR A 100 1.40 1.39 -5.38
CA TYR A 100 2.34 1.51 -4.28
C TYR A 100 1.78 2.49 -3.27
N THR A 101 2.22 2.36 -2.04
CA THR A 101 1.78 3.22 -0.96
C THR A 101 2.98 3.68 -0.14
N ILE A 102 2.87 4.87 0.42
CA ILE A 102 3.89 5.43 1.30
C ILE A 102 3.24 5.72 2.64
N TYR A 103 3.75 5.08 3.68
CA TYR A 103 3.34 5.34 5.05
C TYR A 103 4.29 6.36 5.67
N SER A 104 3.78 7.34 6.34
CA SER A 104 4.56 8.39 7.00
C SER A 104 4.03 8.61 8.42
N PRO A 105 4.70 8.07 9.45
CA PRO A 105 5.90 7.23 9.47
C PRO A 105 5.62 5.77 9.06
N PRO A 106 6.64 4.89 9.12
CA PRO A 106 6.47 3.48 8.76
C PRO A 106 5.39 2.76 9.56
N GLU A 107 4.74 1.78 8.94
CA GLU A 107 3.67 0.97 9.55
C GLU A 107 4.05 -0.50 9.71
N HIS A 108 4.84 -1.04 8.78
CA HIS A 108 5.19 -2.46 8.73
C HIS A 108 6.65 -2.69 9.05
N GLN A 109 7.01 -3.95 9.32
CA GLN A 109 8.41 -4.33 9.49
C GLN A 109 9.14 -4.24 8.14
N ASP A 110 10.42 -3.89 8.20
CA ASP A 110 11.23 -3.76 7.00
C ASP A 110 11.32 -5.09 6.24
N LYS A 111 11.25 -5.00 4.91
CA LYS A 111 11.39 -6.13 3.98
C LYS A 111 10.34 -7.23 4.10
N VAL A 112 9.25 -6.98 4.79
CA VAL A 112 8.16 -7.94 4.89
C VAL A 112 7.53 -8.17 3.51
N VAL A 113 7.27 -9.44 3.20
CA VAL A 113 6.52 -9.86 2.02
C VAL A 113 5.35 -10.72 2.47
N ARG A 114 4.14 -10.33 2.05
CA ARG A 114 2.93 -11.14 2.23
C ARG A 114 2.37 -11.43 0.86
N LYS A 115 2.37 -12.69 0.46
CA LYS A 115 1.96 -13.07 -0.91
C LYS A 115 0.47 -12.92 -1.13
N THR A 116 -0.33 -13.16 -0.09
CA THR A 116 -1.78 -13.09 -0.15
C THR A 116 -2.34 -12.25 0.99
N LYS A 117 -3.57 -11.77 0.82
CA LYS A 117 -4.29 -11.06 1.88
C LYS A 117 -4.45 -11.95 3.12
N GLN A 118 -4.76 -13.23 2.92
CA GLN A 118 -4.93 -14.18 4.01
C GLN A 118 -3.65 -14.30 4.83
N GLU A 119 -2.49 -14.38 4.17
CA GLU A 119 -1.20 -14.40 4.87
C GLU A 119 -0.98 -13.12 5.68
N ALA A 120 -1.33 -11.96 5.12
CA ALA A 120 -1.20 -10.69 5.82
C ALA A 120 -2.08 -10.63 7.06
N ILE A 121 -3.28 -11.21 7.01
CA ILE A 121 -4.19 -11.27 8.15
C ILE A 121 -3.67 -12.22 9.24
N THR A 122 -3.15 -13.39 8.85
CA THR A 122 -2.70 -14.41 9.80
C THR A 122 -1.30 -14.14 10.37
N LYS A 123 -0.49 -13.37 9.67
CA LYS A 123 0.88 -13.02 10.07
C LYS A 123 1.01 -11.50 10.23
N GLU A 124 0.19 -10.93 11.11
CA GLU A 124 0.24 -9.49 11.38
C GLU A 124 1.61 -9.06 11.88
N GLU A 125 2.05 -7.90 11.41
CA GLU A 125 3.29 -7.27 11.88
C GLU A 125 3.10 -5.76 11.93
N HIS A 126 3.90 -5.12 12.79
CA HIS A 126 3.94 -3.67 12.92
C HIS A 126 5.38 -3.20 12.89
N PHE A 127 5.57 -1.93 12.56
CA PHE A 127 6.91 -1.33 12.52
C PHE A 127 7.60 -1.51 13.87
N ASP A 128 8.82 -2.05 13.84
CA ASP A 128 9.61 -2.37 15.03
C ASP A 128 10.76 -1.41 15.27
N GLY A 129 10.81 -0.30 14.53
CA GLY A 129 11.87 0.70 14.64
C GLY A 129 13.09 0.43 13.77
N LYS A 130 13.13 -0.71 13.09
CA LYS A 130 14.27 -1.06 12.23
C LYS A 130 14.06 -0.52 10.82
N THR A 131 15.05 0.21 10.32
CA THR A 131 15.05 0.79 8.98
C THR A 131 15.93 -0.01 8.03
N THR A 132 15.76 0.21 6.72
CA THR A 132 16.56 -0.46 5.70
C THR A 132 18.03 -0.05 5.78
N ASP A 133 18.29 1.21 6.00
CA ASP A 133 19.64 1.76 6.15
C ASP A 133 19.96 2.12 7.59
#